data_2fbcd7bd7901c42eeb5b5998d9e2dfa2
#
_entry.id   2fbcd7bd7901c42eeb5b5998d9e2dfa2
#
_cell.length_a   1.000
_cell.length_b   1.000
_cell.length_c   1.000
_cell.angle_alpha   90.00
_cell.angle_beta   90.00
_cell.angle_gamma   90.00
#
_symmetry.space_group_name_H-M   'P 1'
#
loop_
_entity.id
_entity.type
_entity.pdbx_description
1 polymer ?
#
loop_
_entity_poly.entity_id
_entity_poly.type
_entity_poly.pdbx_seq_one_letter_code
_entity_poly.pdbx_strand_id
1 'polypeptide(L)'
;MKRHLSFKQWAAALLLFAGFSAATFYCYHLHHADARFEQFTERFFLEELQANPIHFHYSIDDPEAWHIDESKLKLPVYHAGEAANNVYALSTLSDRLAEFEPDKLSEVNRSLCNLLSTYIDAASRTASYPYFSEPLSPSSGMPSELPVLLAEYRLDTAEDIELYLSILEQIPAYFDGLIVFEQEKAAAGLFMSDTTADKVIKQCAELMNVEQLENNSHFLELTFIQRLDVLLEAGLITEQEALSYEAENNRLLTTVVAPAYDRLADELTLLKGSGKDTCGLARHEGGQDYYKALLRMQTGSVRTIDEIKELLFRDLKSNYEQMAILLAKDPSLKEQFLNEQALLPQMTPEEMLTYLETAIRQNYPAIPDATADAPVRCTVKYVDDSLEPYTAPAFYMTPPIDNVWNNTVYINTLDTQGDISLFTTLAHEGYPGHLYQTLYSQQFWEKSGITPLRSVLYYGGFVEGWAMYAELSSYDYAVCLAQDLHPKAADHYQLCRLDRQIQLCLYALLDIFIHYDGATLENVYDILSSFGVANTETMAAIYSYIAEEPCNYPKYYLGYLEIMELKKQAAALWGENDSAFLYRFHCFLLENGPADFGTLTKLLYTA
;
A
#
# COMPACT_ATOMS: atom_id res chain seq x y z
N MET A 1 56.17 -10.18 51.45
CA MET A 1 56.55 -10.84 50.17
C MET A 1 55.77 -10.13 49.02
N LYS A 2 56.41 -9.25 48.29
CA LYS A 2 55.85 -8.68 47.04
C LYS A 2 56.04 -9.74 45.94
N ARG A 3 54.96 -10.38 45.49
CA ARG A 3 54.99 -11.27 44.31
C ARG A 3 55.19 -10.39 43.07
N HIS A 4 56.37 -10.37 42.49
CA HIS A 4 56.59 -9.81 41.19
C HIS A 4 55.96 -10.73 40.13
N LEU A 5 55.06 -10.20 39.29
CA LEU A 5 54.53 -10.92 38.14
C LEU A 5 55.67 -11.32 37.19
N SER A 6 55.63 -12.51 36.66
CA SER A 6 56.62 -12.96 35.67
C SER A 6 56.42 -12.18 34.34
N PHE A 7 57.47 -12.10 33.53
CA PHE A 7 57.40 -11.42 32.21
C PHE A 7 56.26 -11.95 31.33
N LYS A 8 55.94 -13.24 31.39
CA LYS A 8 54.78 -13.83 30.68
C LYS A 8 53.44 -13.33 31.21
N GLN A 9 53.30 -13.11 32.50
CA GLN A 9 52.10 -12.56 33.11
C GLN A 9 51.92 -11.07 32.78
N TRP A 10 53.01 -10.31 32.71
CA TRP A 10 52.98 -8.94 32.24
C TRP A 10 52.61 -8.81 30.76
N ALA A 11 53.13 -9.68 29.88
CA ALA A 11 52.81 -9.71 28.46
C ALA A 11 51.34 -10.11 28.25
N ALA A 12 50.81 -11.10 28.99
CA ALA A 12 49.39 -11.45 28.94
C ALA A 12 48.48 -10.33 29.42
N ALA A 13 48.82 -9.61 30.48
CA ALA A 13 48.08 -8.46 30.99
C ALA A 13 48.05 -7.31 29.99
N LEU A 14 49.16 -7.04 29.31
CA LEU A 14 49.25 -6.01 28.24
C LEU A 14 48.41 -6.37 27.02
N LEU A 15 48.39 -7.65 26.60
CA LEU A 15 47.55 -8.10 25.51
C LEU A 15 46.04 -8.03 25.85
N LEU A 16 45.67 -8.38 27.07
CA LEU A 16 44.29 -8.23 27.55
C LEU A 16 43.86 -6.77 27.64
N PHE A 17 44.76 -5.90 28.13
CA PHE A 17 44.50 -4.46 28.19
C PHE A 17 44.39 -3.82 26.80
N ALA A 18 45.28 -4.18 25.88
CA ALA A 18 45.20 -3.73 24.49
C ALA A 18 43.92 -4.24 23.79
N GLY A 19 43.54 -5.50 24.01
CA GLY A 19 42.28 -6.07 23.50
C GLY A 19 41.05 -5.35 24.07
N PHE A 20 41.03 -5.10 25.39
CA PHE A 20 39.97 -4.34 26.05
C PHE A 20 39.87 -2.90 25.54
N SER A 21 41.00 -2.20 25.41
CA SER A 21 41.06 -0.83 24.89
C SER A 21 40.60 -0.77 23.42
N ALA A 22 41.00 -1.73 22.60
CA ALA A 22 40.55 -1.80 21.21
C ALA A 22 39.04 -2.07 21.11
N ALA A 23 38.52 -2.97 21.95
CA ALA A 23 37.07 -3.25 22.02
C ALA A 23 36.28 -2.02 22.50
N THR A 24 36.78 -1.32 23.53
CA THR A 24 36.14 -0.09 24.05
C THR A 24 36.15 1.02 22.99
N PHE A 25 37.24 1.18 22.28
CA PHE A 25 37.38 2.16 21.20
C PHE A 25 36.44 1.82 20.03
N TYR A 26 36.37 0.54 19.65
CA TYR A 26 35.45 0.04 18.63
C TYR A 26 33.98 0.27 19.02
N CYS A 27 33.58 -0.11 20.23
CA CYS A 27 32.23 0.14 20.74
C CYS A 27 31.88 1.63 20.79
N TYR A 28 32.81 2.49 21.20
CA TYR A 28 32.62 3.94 21.21
C TYR A 28 32.38 4.49 19.78
N HIS A 29 33.19 4.05 18.80
CA HIS A 29 33.01 4.47 17.41
C HIS A 29 31.74 3.96 16.78
N LEU A 30 31.32 2.72 17.05
CA LEU A 30 30.04 2.18 16.62
C LEU A 30 28.88 2.98 17.21
N HIS A 31 28.87 3.17 18.52
CA HIS A 31 27.80 3.91 19.18
C HIS A 31 27.66 5.35 18.66
N HIS A 32 28.78 6.02 18.34
CA HIS A 32 28.76 7.34 17.75
C HIS A 32 28.27 7.32 16.27
N ALA A 33 28.58 6.28 15.52
CA ALA A 33 28.10 6.11 14.15
C ALA A 33 26.59 5.85 14.12
N ASP A 34 26.11 4.94 15.00
CA ASP A 34 24.68 4.65 15.16
C ASP A 34 23.88 5.90 15.55
N ALA A 35 24.31 6.63 16.58
CA ALA A 35 23.62 7.85 17.01
C ALA A 35 23.50 8.91 15.90
N ARG A 36 24.52 9.05 15.04
CA ARG A 36 24.45 9.95 13.89
C ARG A 36 23.48 9.44 12.82
N PHE A 37 23.45 8.14 12.59
CA PHE A 37 22.55 7.51 11.63
C PHE A 37 21.10 7.60 12.11
N GLU A 38 20.85 7.36 13.38
CA GLU A 38 19.53 7.49 14.01
C GLU A 38 19.00 8.92 13.91
N GLN A 39 19.84 9.93 14.19
CA GLN A 39 19.46 11.34 13.98
C GLN A 39 19.16 11.66 12.51
N PHE A 40 19.91 11.06 11.58
CA PHE A 40 19.64 11.24 10.15
C PHE A 40 18.28 10.63 9.75
N THR A 41 18.00 9.41 10.20
CA THR A 41 16.74 8.71 9.88
C THR A 41 15.53 9.33 10.56
N GLU A 42 15.66 9.78 11.81
CA GLU A 42 14.61 10.52 12.52
C GLU A 42 14.29 11.84 11.80
N ARG A 43 15.30 12.59 11.43
CA ARG A 43 15.09 13.84 10.70
C ARG A 43 14.43 13.61 9.34
N PHE A 44 14.86 12.60 8.59
CA PHE A 44 14.27 12.25 7.30
C PHE A 44 12.80 11.84 7.48
N PHE A 45 12.51 11.03 8.47
CA PHE A 45 11.13 10.64 8.80
C PHE A 45 10.24 11.86 9.08
N LEU A 46 10.70 12.79 9.90
CA LEU A 46 9.93 14.00 10.22
C LEU A 46 9.79 14.94 9.02
N GLU A 47 10.81 15.05 8.14
CA GLU A 47 10.73 15.81 6.90
C GLU A 47 9.65 15.21 5.95
N GLU A 48 9.58 13.89 5.81
CA GLU A 48 8.58 13.19 4.99
C GLU A 48 7.14 13.36 5.56
N LEU A 49 6.96 13.17 6.86
CA LEU A 49 5.65 13.33 7.48
C LEU A 49 5.10 14.74 7.34
N GLN A 50 5.94 15.76 7.52
CA GLN A 50 5.53 17.16 7.46
C GLN A 50 5.31 17.68 6.03
N ALA A 51 5.63 16.88 5.01
CA ALA A 51 5.46 17.27 3.61
C ALA A 51 3.98 17.41 3.18
N ASN A 52 3.05 16.74 3.88
CA ASN A 52 1.62 16.80 3.58
C ASN A 52 0.80 16.68 4.87
N PRO A 53 -0.05 17.67 5.23
CA PRO A 53 -0.85 17.66 6.46
C PRO A 53 -1.86 16.52 6.52
N ILE A 54 -2.41 16.07 5.40
CA ILE A 54 -3.34 14.94 5.37
C ILE A 54 -2.57 13.66 5.69
N HIS A 55 -1.43 13.43 5.03
CA HIS A 55 -0.60 12.26 5.33
C HIS A 55 -0.10 12.28 6.78
N PHE A 56 0.27 13.44 7.31
CA PHE A 56 0.66 13.62 8.71
C PHE A 56 -0.48 13.19 9.66
N HIS A 57 -1.68 13.72 9.44
CA HIS A 57 -2.86 13.44 10.24
C HIS A 57 -3.19 11.94 10.35
N TYR A 58 -3.07 11.20 9.24
CA TYR A 58 -3.28 9.76 9.23
C TYR A 58 -2.11 8.95 9.79
N SER A 59 -0.92 9.53 9.87
CA SER A 59 0.28 8.84 10.34
C SER A 59 0.56 9.02 11.84
N ILE A 60 0.07 10.11 12.44
CA ILE A 60 0.36 10.51 13.83
C ILE A 60 -0.95 10.80 14.56
N ASP A 61 -1.06 10.31 15.80
CA ASP A 61 -2.20 10.53 16.67
C ASP A 61 -1.92 11.62 17.73
N ASP A 62 -0.68 11.71 18.23
CA ASP A 62 -0.24 12.69 19.21
C ASP A 62 0.90 13.59 18.67
N PRO A 63 0.57 14.65 17.91
CA PRO A 63 1.56 15.58 17.36
C PRO A 63 2.44 16.28 18.39
N GLU A 64 1.93 16.50 19.62
CA GLU A 64 2.67 17.13 20.71
C GLU A 64 3.86 16.26 21.15
N ALA A 65 3.66 14.94 21.21
CA ALA A 65 4.73 14.01 21.52
C ALA A 65 5.88 14.06 20.49
N TRP A 66 5.56 14.40 19.25
CA TRP A 66 6.53 14.56 18.15
C TRP A 66 7.06 15.99 18.01
N HIS A 67 6.62 16.93 18.86
CA HIS A 67 6.99 18.35 18.81
C HIS A 67 6.66 19.04 17.48
N ILE A 68 5.57 18.63 16.83
CA ILE A 68 5.12 19.18 15.54
C ILE A 68 3.90 20.08 15.77
N ASP A 69 3.93 21.24 15.16
CA ASP A 69 2.84 22.20 15.13
C ASP A 69 2.08 22.07 13.80
N GLU A 70 1.00 21.29 13.81
CA GLU A 70 0.19 20.96 12.63
C GLU A 70 -0.37 22.20 11.94
N SER A 71 -0.65 23.29 12.69
CA SER A 71 -1.17 24.53 12.12
C SER A 71 -0.24 25.19 11.09
N LYS A 72 1.02 24.77 11.06
CA LYS A 72 2.03 25.23 10.11
C LYS A 72 2.15 24.37 8.87
N LEU A 73 1.60 23.18 8.89
CA LEU A 73 1.64 22.27 7.75
C LEU A 73 0.75 22.80 6.63
N LYS A 74 1.19 22.62 5.40
CA LYS A 74 0.47 23.07 4.21
C LYS A 74 0.44 21.97 3.15
N LEU A 75 -0.67 21.90 2.40
CA LEU A 75 -0.75 21.04 1.23
C LEU A 75 0.38 21.39 0.26
N PRO A 76 1.08 20.41 -0.31
CA PRO A 76 2.17 20.65 -1.24
C PRO A 76 1.62 21.28 -2.53
N VAL A 77 2.15 22.42 -2.94
CA VAL A 77 1.79 23.07 -4.20
C VAL A 77 2.91 22.86 -5.20
N TYR A 78 2.61 22.17 -6.30
CA TYR A 78 3.57 22.00 -7.38
C TYR A 78 3.78 23.33 -8.13
N HIS A 79 5.04 23.66 -8.39
CA HIS A 79 5.42 24.84 -9.16
C HIS A 79 6.10 24.43 -10.47
N ALA A 80 5.92 25.24 -11.51
CA ALA A 80 6.49 24.99 -12.83
C ALA A 80 7.99 24.65 -12.78
N GLY A 81 8.37 23.53 -13.38
CA GLY A 81 9.77 23.04 -13.40
C GLY A 81 10.20 22.31 -12.14
N GLU A 82 9.33 22.11 -11.16
CA GLU A 82 9.68 21.48 -9.88
C GLU A 82 10.02 19.99 -10.04
N ALA A 83 9.50 19.33 -11.05
CA ALA A 83 9.82 17.94 -11.35
C ALA A 83 11.33 17.67 -11.49
N ALA A 84 12.09 18.64 -12.00
CA ALA A 84 13.54 18.56 -12.06
C ALA A 84 14.21 18.63 -10.67
N ASN A 85 13.58 19.29 -9.70
CA ASN A 85 14.09 19.44 -8.33
C ASN A 85 14.03 18.11 -7.55
N ASN A 86 13.06 17.24 -7.84
CA ASN A 86 12.91 15.94 -7.19
C ASN A 86 14.13 15.05 -7.43
N VAL A 87 14.69 15.07 -8.65
CA VAL A 87 15.93 14.34 -8.98
C VAL A 87 17.10 14.87 -8.13
N TYR A 88 17.21 16.19 -7.97
CA TYR A 88 18.25 16.80 -7.16
C TYR A 88 18.09 16.51 -5.67
N ALA A 89 16.86 16.53 -5.16
CA ALA A 89 16.57 16.20 -3.76
C ALA A 89 16.97 14.75 -3.44
N LEU A 90 16.59 13.80 -4.30
CA LEU A 90 16.96 12.38 -4.16
C LEU A 90 18.49 12.16 -4.27
N SER A 91 19.16 12.87 -5.18
CA SER A 91 20.62 12.83 -5.27
C SER A 91 21.27 13.34 -3.98
N THR A 92 20.78 14.45 -3.42
CA THR A 92 21.29 15.02 -2.17
C THR A 92 21.05 14.05 -1.00
N LEU A 93 19.90 13.38 -0.95
CA LEU A 93 19.59 12.37 0.06
C LEU A 93 20.52 11.16 -0.06
N SER A 94 20.80 10.71 -1.29
CA SER A 94 21.75 9.64 -1.58
C SER A 94 23.16 10.00 -1.11
N ASP A 95 23.63 11.23 -1.40
CA ASP A 95 24.95 11.71 -0.97
C ASP A 95 25.05 11.75 0.56
N ARG A 96 24.02 12.24 1.24
CA ARG A 96 23.96 12.25 2.73
C ARG A 96 23.99 10.83 3.30
N LEU A 97 23.26 9.89 2.68
CA LEU A 97 23.29 8.49 3.12
C LEU A 97 24.66 7.86 2.89
N ALA A 98 25.35 8.19 1.81
CA ALA A 98 26.70 7.68 1.49
C ALA A 98 27.79 8.15 2.47
N GLU A 99 27.51 9.14 3.32
CA GLU A 99 28.43 9.52 4.42
C GLU A 99 28.52 8.45 5.52
N PHE A 100 27.58 7.53 5.57
CA PHE A 100 27.58 6.43 6.52
C PHE A 100 28.21 5.18 5.92
N GLU A 101 29.17 4.60 6.65
CA GLU A 101 29.80 3.33 6.29
C GLU A 101 29.01 2.19 6.94
N PRO A 102 28.27 1.33 6.20
CA PRO A 102 27.42 0.29 6.78
C PRO A 102 28.16 -0.65 7.75
N ASP A 103 29.43 -0.94 7.49
CA ASP A 103 30.25 -1.81 8.35
C ASP A 103 30.56 -1.21 9.73
N LYS A 104 30.34 0.10 9.90
CA LYS A 104 30.51 0.82 11.17
C LYS A 104 29.20 1.01 11.92
N LEU A 105 28.09 0.48 11.42
CA LEU A 105 26.79 0.53 12.05
C LEU A 105 26.49 -0.80 12.76
N SER A 106 25.62 -0.75 13.75
CA SER A 106 24.99 -1.94 14.33
C SER A 106 24.27 -2.75 13.25
N GLU A 107 23.95 -3.99 13.52
CA GLU A 107 23.26 -4.86 12.56
C GLU A 107 21.92 -4.27 12.11
N VAL A 108 21.13 -3.73 13.04
CA VAL A 108 19.85 -3.08 12.78
C VAL A 108 20.02 -1.87 11.88
N ASN A 109 20.91 -0.93 12.25
CA ASN A 109 21.14 0.29 11.48
C ASN A 109 21.82 0.02 10.13
N ARG A 110 22.66 -1.01 10.04
CA ARG A 110 23.24 -1.48 8.78
C ARG A 110 22.18 -1.99 7.82
N SER A 111 21.24 -2.81 8.33
CA SER A 111 20.12 -3.32 7.53
C SER A 111 19.27 -2.17 6.97
N LEU A 112 18.93 -1.20 7.82
CA LEU A 112 18.16 -0.03 7.40
C LEU A 112 18.93 0.85 6.41
N CYS A 113 20.23 1.07 6.62
CA CYS A 113 21.08 1.85 5.70
C CYS A 113 21.11 1.22 4.30
N ASN A 114 21.26 -0.10 4.22
CA ASN A 114 21.23 -0.83 2.95
C ASN A 114 19.83 -0.76 2.29
N LEU A 115 18.76 -0.89 3.06
CA LEU A 115 17.40 -0.80 2.57
C LEU A 115 17.10 0.60 2.01
N LEU A 116 17.48 1.66 2.75
CA LEU A 116 17.35 3.05 2.30
C LEU A 116 18.12 3.30 1.00
N SER A 117 19.34 2.80 0.91
CA SER A 117 20.14 2.92 -0.31
C SER A 117 19.45 2.30 -1.52
N THR A 118 18.86 1.11 -1.34
CA THR A 118 18.09 0.43 -2.42
C THR A 118 16.83 1.20 -2.78
N TYR A 119 16.13 1.73 -1.78
CA TYR A 119 14.90 2.51 -1.96
C TYR A 119 15.18 3.81 -2.71
N ILE A 120 16.18 4.58 -2.28
CA ILE A 120 16.57 5.85 -2.93
C ILE A 120 17.07 5.62 -4.36
N ASP A 121 17.82 4.53 -4.63
CA ASP A 121 18.23 4.18 -6.00
C ASP A 121 17.00 3.92 -6.90
N ALA A 122 16.02 3.15 -6.42
CA ALA A 122 14.80 2.88 -7.15
C ALA A 122 13.98 4.17 -7.40
N ALA A 123 13.79 5.00 -6.37
CA ALA A 123 13.10 6.29 -6.46
C ALA A 123 13.81 7.26 -7.43
N SER A 124 15.14 7.32 -7.40
CA SER A 124 15.91 8.17 -8.30
C SER A 124 15.78 7.78 -9.77
N ARG A 125 15.63 6.48 -10.05
CA ARG A 125 15.42 6.00 -11.41
C ARG A 125 14.04 6.40 -11.95
N THR A 126 12.99 6.31 -11.15
CA THR A 126 11.65 6.76 -11.57
C THR A 126 11.58 8.28 -11.69
N ALA A 127 12.16 9.03 -10.76
CA ALA A 127 12.21 10.48 -10.78
C ALA A 127 12.96 11.05 -12.01
N SER A 128 13.80 10.25 -12.67
CA SER A 128 14.46 10.64 -13.93
C SER A 128 13.49 10.80 -15.11
N TYR A 129 12.20 10.41 -14.91
CA TYR A 129 11.11 10.50 -15.91
C TYR A 129 9.94 11.30 -15.32
N PRO A 130 10.09 12.62 -15.08
CA PRO A 130 9.21 13.39 -14.22
C PRO A 130 7.74 13.45 -14.66
N TYR A 131 7.46 13.36 -15.97
CA TYR A 131 6.10 13.50 -16.49
C TYR A 131 5.40 12.18 -16.85
N PHE A 132 5.98 11.03 -16.46
CA PHE A 132 5.34 9.73 -16.66
C PHE A 132 4.40 9.33 -15.53
N SER A 133 4.49 9.97 -14.36
CA SER A 133 3.53 9.77 -13.27
C SER A 133 2.17 10.41 -13.60
N GLU A 134 1.10 9.82 -13.03
CA GLU A 134 -0.28 10.29 -13.25
C GLU A 134 -0.96 10.57 -11.90
N PRO A 135 -0.86 11.81 -11.37
CA PRO A 135 -1.49 12.16 -10.10
C PRO A 135 -3.03 12.28 -10.19
N LEU A 136 -3.57 12.30 -11.39
CA LEU A 136 -5.00 12.41 -11.67
C LEU A 136 -5.60 11.11 -12.22
N SER A 137 -4.97 9.95 -11.93
CA SER A 137 -5.54 8.67 -12.36
C SER A 137 -6.99 8.50 -11.90
N PRO A 138 -7.89 7.97 -12.74
CA PRO A 138 -9.29 7.76 -12.36
C PRO A 138 -9.48 6.81 -11.18
N SER A 139 -8.56 5.86 -10.94
CA SER A 139 -8.70 4.84 -9.90
C SER A 139 -7.98 5.15 -8.60
N SER A 140 -6.91 5.96 -8.66
CA SER A 140 -6.05 6.23 -7.49
C SER A 140 -5.55 7.68 -7.45
N GLY A 141 -6.12 8.57 -8.26
CA GLY A 141 -5.71 9.97 -8.31
C GLY A 141 -6.37 10.84 -7.25
N MET A 142 -5.74 11.98 -6.97
CA MET A 142 -6.19 12.92 -5.95
C MET A 142 -7.67 13.35 -6.06
N PRO A 143 -8.26 13.54 -7.24
CA PRO A 143 -9.67 13.92 -7.32
C PRO A 143 -10.63 12.90 -6.71
N SER A 144 -10.31 11.60 -6.76
CA SER A 144 -11.13 10.55 -6.15
C SER A 144 -10.69 10.20 -4.72
N GLU A 145 -9.41 10.28 -4.42
CA GLU A 145 -8.86 9.92 -3.10
C GLU A 145 -9.15 11.00 -2.04
N LEU A 146 -8.99 12.27 -2.40
CA LEU A 146 -9.12 13.38 -1.46
C LEU A 146 -10.50 13.44 -0.75
N PRO A 147 -11.66 13.25 -1.42
CA PRO A 147 -12.94 13.22 -0.74
C PRO A 147 -13.09 12.09 0.28
N VAL A 148 -12.51 10.92 0.00
CA VAL A 148 -12.50 9.80 0.95
C VAL A 148 -11.70 10.16 2.20
N LEU A 149 -10.50 10.72 2.02
CA LEU A 149 -9.66 11.17 3.13
C LEU A 149 -10.33 12.29 3.95
N LEU A 150 -11.04 13.21 3.30
CA LEU A 150 -11.78 14.27 4.00
C LEU A 150 -13.00 13.73 4.75
N ALA A 151 -13.71 12.74 4.21
CA ALA A 151 -14.86 12.12 4.87
C ALA A 151 -14.46 11.38 6.15
N GLU A 152 -13.29 10.77 6.17
CA GLU A 152 -12.78 10.00 7.30
C GLU A 152 -11.75 10.75 8.16
N TYR A 153 -11.54 12.06 7.90
CA TYR A 153 -10.61 12.89 8.68
C TYR A 153 -11.01 12.89 10.17
N ARG A 154 -10.13 12.53 11.08
CA ARG A 154 -10.42 12.45 12.52
C ARG A 154 -10.70 13.82 13.08
N LEU A 155 -11.76 13.95 13.88
CA LEU A 155 -12.10 15.15 14.62
C LEU A 155 -12.24 14.74 16.11
N ASP A 156 -11.13 14.77 16.85
CA ASP A 156 -11.08 14.40 18.26
C ASP A 156 -11.09 15.65 19.17
N THR A 157 -10.72 16.79 18.61
CA THR A 157 -10.63 18.08 19.29
C THR A 157 -11.21 19.24 18.45
N ALA A 158 -11.38 20.41 19.06
CA ALA A 158 -11.75 21.62 18.31
C ALA A 158 -10.63 22.08 17.36
N GLU A 159 -9.37 21.85 17.73
CA GLU A 159 -8.21 22.12 16.89
C GLU A 159 -8.23 21.31 15.59
N ASP A 160 -8.66 20.04 15.64
CA ASP A 160 -8.77 19.20 14.44
C ASP A 160 -9.81 19.74 13.46
N ILE A 161 -10.91 20.33 13.98
CA ILE A 161 -11.91 20.98 13.13
C ILE A 161 -11.27 22.17 12.38
N GLU A 162 -10.51 23.00 13.08
CA GLU A 162 -9.85 24.17 12.48
C GLU A 162 -8.79 23.73 11.44
N LEU A 163 -8.05 22.66 11.70
CA LEU A 163 -7.09 22.08 10.75
C LEU A 163 -7.80 21.54 9.50
N TYR A 164 -8.88 20.77 9.69
CA TYR A 164 -9.70 20.28 8.58
C TYR A 164 -10.21 21.43 7.70
N LEU A 165 -10.81 22.47 8.30
CA LEU A 165 -11.31 23.63 7.55
C LEU A 165 -10.16 24.37 6.84
N SER A 166 -8.99 24.47 7.46
CA SER A 166 -7.79 25.05 6.85
C SER A 166 -7.30 24.23 5.65
N ILE A 167 -7.46 22.90 5.66
CA ILE A 167 -7.15 22.04 4.50
C ILE A 167 -8.09 22.36 3.34
N LEU A 168 -9.39 22.49 3.60
CA LEU A 168 -10.37 22.86 2.55
C LEU A 168 -10.00 24.19 1.87
N GLU A 169 -9.54 25.19 2.63
CA GLU A 169 -9.07 26.48 2.08
C GLU A 169 -7.85 26.35 1.16
N GLN A 170 -7.05 25.31 1.31
CA GLN A 170 -5.81 25.10 0.56
C GLN A 170 -6.02 24.30 -0.74
N ILE A 171 -7.15 23.61 -0.90
CA ILE A 171 -7.44 22.78 -2.07
C ILE A 171 -7.29 23.52 -3.41
N PRO A 172 -7.76 24.77 -3.57
CA PRO A 172 -7.57 25.48 -4.84
C PRO A 172 -6.11 25.65 -5.25
N ALA A 173 -5.24 26.01 -4.31
CA ALA A 173 -3.81 26.17 -4.61
C ALA A 173 -3.13 24.83 -4.91
N TYR A 174 -3.54 23.76 -4.22
CA TYR A 174 -3.07 22.41 -4.47
C TYR A 174 -3.46 21.94 -5.89
N PHE A 175 -4.73 22.13 -6.29
CA PHE A 175 -5.22 21.78 -7.63
C PHE A 175 -4.60 22.67 -8.72
N ASP A 176 -4.34 23.92 -8.45
CA ASP A 176 -3.59 24.79 -9.36
C ASP A 176 -2.18 24.20 -9.65
N GLY A 177 -1.54 23.64 -8.64
CA GLY A 177 -0.28 22.92 -8.81
C GLY A 177 -0.43 21.67 -9.71
N LEU A 178 -1.47 20.86 -9.52
CA LEU A 178 -1.75 19.70 -10.37
C LEU A 178 -2.02 20.13 -11.83
N ILE A 179 -2.77 21.20 -12.03
CA ILE A 179 -3.02 21.77 -13.37
C ILE A 179 -1.72 22.18 -14.04
N VAL A 180 -0.81 22.84 -13.34
CA VAL A 180 0.52 23.22 -13.87
C VAL A 180 1.31 21.98 -14.27
N PHE A 181 1.28 20.94 -13.46
CA PHE A 181 1.95 19.67 -13.77
C PHE A 181 1.38 19.03 -15.05
N GLU A 182 0.05 18.95 -15.18
CA GLU A 182 -0.60 18.41 -16.38
C GLU A 182 -0.33 19.26 -17.64
N GLN A 183 -0.22 20.57 -17.51
CA GLN A 183 0.18 21.46 -18.61
C GLN A 183 1.61 21.18 -19.06
N GLU A 184 2.54 20.91 -18.15
CA GLU A 184 3.92 20.50 -18.47
C GLU A 184 3.96 19.12 -19.11
N LYS A 185 3.17 18.15 -18.62
CA LYS A 185 2.99 16.83 -19.27
C LYS A 185 2.47 16.96 -20.68
N ALA A 186 1.45 17.81 -20.90
CA ALA A 186 0.90 18.07 -22.23
C ALA A 186 1.94 18.68 -23.17
N ALA A 187 2.73 19.65 -22.69
CA ALA A 187 3.83 20.23 -23.47
C ALA A 187 4.92 19.20 -23.81
N ALA A 188 5.14 18.20 -22.95
CA ALA A 188 6.03 17.08 -23.21
C ALA A 188 5.42 15.98 -24.11
N GLY A 189 4.13 16.07 -24.46
CA GLY A 189 3.39 15.06 -25.24
C GLY A 189 3.09 13.78 -24.43
N LEU A 190 2.97 13.92 -23.10
CA LEU A 190 2.75 12.83 -22.14
C LEU A 190 1.41 12.96 -21.39
N PHE A 191 0.54 13.88 -21.81
CA PHE A 191 -0.81 14.02 -21.23
C PHE A 191 -1.60 12.72 -21.40
N MET A 192 -2.50 12.45 -20.45
CA MET A 192 -3.37 11.28 -20.50
C MET A 192 -4.23 11.20 -21.78
N SER A 193 -4.80 10.05 -22.05
CA SER A 193 -5.72 9.90 -23.17
C SER A 193 -7.00 10.72 -22.97
N ASP A 194 -7.66 11.12 -24.06
CA ASP A 194 -8.94 11.83 -23.98
C ASP A 194 -10.00 11.03 -23.21
N THR A 195 -9.99 9.71 -23.36
CA THR A 195 -10.91 8.81 -22.60
C THR A 195 -10.63 8.84 -21.11
N THR A 196 -9.36 8.83 -20.72
CA THR A 196 -8.96 8.94 -19.31
C THR A 196 -9.31 10.31 -18.74
N ALA A 197 -9.03 11.39 -19.50
CA ALA A 197 -9.41 12.75 -19.12
C ALA A 197 -10.93 12.89 -18.92
N ASP A 198 -11.74 12.28 -19.80
CA ASP A 198 -13.22 12.30 -19.68
C ASP A 198 -13.68 11.59 -18.38
N LYS A 199 -13.01 10.53 -17.97
CA LYS A 199 -13.32 9.86 -16.69
C LYS A 199 -13.02 10.78 -15.50
N VAL A 200 -11.85 11.42 -15.47
CA VAL A 200 -11.48 12.35 -14.38
C VAL A 200 -12.41 13.56 -14.34
N ILE A 201 -12.72 14.16 -15.50
CA ILE A 201 -13.68 15.28 -15.59
C ILE A 201 -15.05 14.89 -15.04
N LYS A 202 -15.54 13.70 -15.40
CA LYS A 202 -16.80 13.17 -14.89
C LYS A 202 -16.75 12.97 -13.37
N GLN A 203 -15.68 12.39 -12.86
CA GLN A 203 -15.47 12.20 -11.42
C GLN A 203 -15.48 13.53 -10.66
N CYS A 204 -14.81 14.55 -11.16
CA CYS A 204 -14.84 15.89 -10.55
C CYS A 204 -16.28 16.40 -10.36
N ALA A 205 -17.11 16.27 -11.39
CA ALA A 205 -18.51 16.72 -11.35
C ALA A 205 -19.40 15.86 -10.43
N GLU A 206 -19.16 14.55 -10.36
CA GLU A 206 -19.95 13.62 -9.56
C GLU A 206 -19.59 13.69 -8.08
N LEU A 207 -18.28 13.79 -7.76
CA LEU A 207 -17.77 13.85 -6.39
C LEU A 207 -18.04 15.19 -5.71
N MET A 208 -18.16 16.30 -6.46
CA MET A 208 -18.53 17.63 -5.95
C MET A 208 -19.87 18.06 -6.53
N ASN A 209 -20.90 17.26 -6.31
CA ASN A 209 -22.23 17.52 -6.82
C ASN A 209 -22.84 18.77 -6.17
N VAL A 210 -22.95 19.85 -6.96
CA VAL A 210 -23.41 21.17 -6.51
C VAL A 210 -24.85 21.13 -5.97
N GLU A 211 -25.74 20.31 -6.58
CA GLU A 211 -27.13 20.18 -6.10
C GLU A 211 -27.18 19.55 -4.71
N GLN A 212 -26.33 18.56 -4.43
CA GLN A 212 -26.24 17.95 -3.10
C GLN A 212 -25.69 18.93 -2.06
N LEU A 213 -24.68 19.74 -2.42
CA LEU A 213 -24.13 20.80 -1.56
C LEU A 213 -25.18 21.88 -1.26
N GLU A 214 -25.94 22.34 -2.26
CA GLU A 214 -27.00 23.33 -2.07
C GLU A 214 -28.15 22.84 -1.18
N ASN A 215 -28.39 21.52 -1.18
CA ASN A 215 -29.45 20.90 -0.39
C ASN A 215 -28.97 20.33 0.97
N ASN A 216 -27.72 20.55 1.35
CA ASN A 216 -27.07 20.00 2.56
C ASN A 216 -27.20 18.46 2.66
N SER A 217 -27.01 17.78 1.54
CA SER A 217 -27.11 16.32 1.45
C SER A 217 -25.84 15.66 0.90
N HIS A 218 -24.79 16.46 0.75
CA HIS A 218 -23.50 15.96 0.28
C HIS A 218 -22.80 15.14 1.37
N PHE A 219 -22.19 14.00 1.01
CA PHE A 219 -21.57 13.10 1.97
C PHE A 219 -20.50 13.79 2.85
N LEU A 220 -19.71 14.72 2.33
CA LEU A 220 -18.73 15.47 3.13
C LEU A 220 -19.40 16.36 4.20
N GLU A 221 -20.59 16.88 3.94
CA GLU A 221 -21.37 17.62 4.95
C GLU A 221 -21.91 16.66 6.01
N LEU A 222 -22.52 15.55 5.55
CA LEU A 222 -23.16 14.59 6.46
C LEU A 222 -22.13 13.91 7.38
N THR A 223 -20.99 13.49 6.85
CA THR A 223 -19.92 12.86 7.66
C THR A 223 -19.26 13.87 8.60
N PHE A 224 -19.14 15.15 8.19
CA PHE A 224 -18.63 16.22 9.05
C PHE A 224 -19.58 16.47 10.23
N ILE A 225 -20.89 16.60 9.99
CA ILE A 225 -21.91 16.77 11.03
C ILE A 225 -21.89 15.59 12.01
N GLN A 226 -21.84 14.35 11.51
CA GLN A 226 -21.77 13.17 12.38
C GLN A 226 -20.56 13.20 13.33
N ARG A 227 -19.41 13.68 12.86
CA ARG A 227 -18.20 13.82 13.69
C ARG A 227 -18.32 14.99 14.68
N LEU A 228 -18.95 16.10 14.30
CA LEU A 228 -19.26 17.20 15.23
C LEU A 228 -20.20 16.75 16.34
N ASP A 229 -21.21 15.93 16.03
CA ASP A 229 -22.14 15.39 17.03
C ASP A 229 -21.41 14.58 18.11
N VAL A 230 -20.38 13.81 17.75
CA VAL A 230 -19.56 13.09 18.72
C VAL A 230 -18.84 14.04 19.69
N LEU A 231 -18.26 15.14 19.17
CA LEU A 231 -17.59 16.14 20.01
C LEU A 231 -18.59 16.92 20.89
N LEU A 232 -19.77 17.21 20.35
CA LEU A 232 -20.85 17.89 21.08
C LEU A 232 -21.37 17.00 22.23
N GLU A 233 -21.61 15.71 21.97
CA GLU A 233 -22.03 14.74 22.99
C GLU A 233 -20.97 14.55 24.08
N ALA A 234 -19.69 14.60 23.70
CA ALA A 234 -18.56 14.56 24.64
C ALA A 234 -18.37 15.87 25.43
N GLY A 235 -19.07 16.96 25.05
CA GLY A 235 -18.94 18.26 25.69
C GLY A 235 -17.63 19.00 25.36
N LEU A 236 -16.96 18.61 24.28
CA LEU A 236 -15.70 19.22 23.82
C LEU A 236 -15.94 20.49 23.00
N ILE A 237 -17.12 20.63 22.40
CA ILE A 237 -17.60 21.83 21.73
C ILE A 237 -19.02 22.17 22.23
N THR A 238 -19.44 23.42 22.07
CA THR A 238 -20.80 23.87 22.38
C THR A 238 -21.70 23.75 21.13
N GLU A 239 -23.03 23.73 21.34
CA GLU A 239 -24.02 23.72 20.24
C GLU A 239 -23.84 24.94 19.29
N GLN A 240 -23.44 26.09 19.84
CA GLN A 240 -23.19 27.29 19.02
C GLN A 240 -21.93 27.15 18.16
N GLU A 241 -20.87 26.55 18.70
CA GLU A 241 -19.66 26.27 17.93
C GLU A 241 -19.92 25.22 16.85
N ALA A 242 -20.65 24.13 17.16
CA ALA A 242 -21.03 23.13 16.18
C ALA A 242 -21.76 23.74 14.98
N LEU A 243 -22.81 24.58 15.21
CA LEU A 243 -23.53 25.28 14.17
C LEU A 243 -22.62 26.24 13.36
N SER A 244 -21.62 26.85 14.01
CA SER A 244 -20.68 27.74 13.34
C SER A 244 -19.72 26.95 12.43
N TYR A 245 -19.22 25.82 12.90
CA TYR A 245 -18.35 24.94 12.11
C TYR A 245 -19.10 24.28 10.94
N GLU A 246 -20.34 23.84 11.15
CA GLU A 246 -21.20 23.34 10.08
C GLU A 246 -21.40 24.37 8.98
N ALA A 247 -21.75 25.60 9.34
CA ALA A 247 -21.93 26.67 8.38
C ALA A 247 -20.65 27.03 7.62
N GLU A 248 -19.48 26.97 8.28
CA GLU A 248 -18.21 27.27 7.65
C GLU A 248 -17.78 26.11 6.73
N ASN A 249 -17.99 24.84 7.13
CA ASN A 249 -17.75 23.69 6.28
C ASN A 249 -18.58 23.76 4.98
N ASN A 250 -19.89 23.99 5.09
CA ASN A 250 -20.76 24.14 3.93
C ASN A 250 -20.31 25.31 3.03
N ARG A 251 -19.97 26.47 3.62
CA ARG A 251 -19.44 27.61 2.87
C ARG A 251 -18.17 27.23 2.10
N LEU A 252 -17.20 26.54 2.74
CA LEU A 252 -15.94 26.14 2.10
C LEU A 252 -16.17 25.11 1.00
N LEU A 253 -16.98 24.10 1.26
CA LEU A 253 -17.31 23.10 0.24
C LEU A 253 -17.94 23.74 -1.00
N THR A 254 -18.92 24.64 -0.79
CA THR A 254 -19.68 25.26 -1.89
C THR A 254 -18.88 26.36 -2.63
N THR A 255 -18.11 27.20 -1.90
CA THR A 255 -17.49 28.41 -2.51
C THR A 255 -15.99 28.27 -2.77
N VAL A 256 -15.34 27.20 -2.27
CA VAL A 256 -13.89 27.00 -2.40
C VAL A 256 -13.58 25.67 -3.05
N VAL A 257 -14.08 24.56 -2.49
CA VAL A 257 -13.72 23.22 -2.95
C VAL A 257 -14.40 22.87 -4.28
N ALA A 258 -15.72 22.97 -4.37
CA ALA A 258 -16.44 22.65 -5.62
C ALA A 258 -15.96 23.51 -6.81
N PRO A 259 -15.73 24.84 -6.69
CA PRO A 259 -15.13 25.61 -7.77
C PRO A 259 -13.70 25.18 -8.14
N ALA A 260 -12.92 24.61 -7.20
CA ALA A 260 -11.59 24.08 -7.53
C ALA A 260 -11.68 22.82 -8.38
N TYR A 261 -12.64 21.93 -8.09
CA TYR A 261 -12.94 20.75 -8.93
C TYR A 261 -13.45 21.14 -10.32
N ASP A 262 -14.36 22.12 -10.40
CA ASP A 262 -14.85 22.64 -11.68
C ASP A 262 -13.68 23.20 -12.52
N ARG A 263 -12.80 23.97 -11.90
CA ARG A 263 -11.63 24.53 -12.56
C ARG A 263 -10.67 23.43 -13.05
N LEU A 264 -10.41 22.39 -12.25
CA LEU A 264 -9.60 21.25 -12.66
C LEU A 264 -10.21 20.58 -13.90
N ALA A 265 -11.52 20.32 -13.88
CA ALA A 265 -12.24 19.72 -15.01
C ALA A 265 -12.18 20.59 -16.29
N ASP A 266 -12.34 21.92 -16.15
CA ASP A 266 -12.25 22.87 -17.25
C ASP A 266 -10.83 22.86 -17.88
N GLU A 267 -9.78 22.91 -17.06
CA GLU A 267 -8.38 22.89 -17.54
C GLU A 267 -8.03 21.56 -18.21
N LEU A 268 -8.47 20.42 -17.64
CA LEU A 268 -8.30 19.12 -18.31
C LEU A 268 -9.02 19.06 -19.67
N THR A 269 -10.21 19.68 -19.75
CA THR A 269 -10.95 19.79 -21.03
C THR A 269 -10.14 20.57 -22.07
N LEU A 270 -9.42 21.62 -21.69
CA LEU A 270 -8.57 22.41 -22.58
C LEU A 270 -7.32 21.62 -23.04
N LEU A 271 -6.83 20.69 -22.22
CA LEU A 271 -5.64 19.86 -22.53
C LEU A 271 -5.97 18.64 -23.39
N LYS A 272 -7.24 18.26 -23.58
CA LYS A 272 -7.66 17.16 -24.44
C LYS A 272 -7.13 17.35 -25.87
N GLY A 273 -6.76 16.24 -26.50
CA GLY A 273 -6.11 16.21 -27.82
C GLY A 273 -4.59 16.43 -27.79
N SER A 274 -4.00 16.77 -26.63
CA SER A 274 -2.54 16.85 -26.48
C SER A 274 -1.90 15.50 -26.14
N GLY A 275 -2.69 14.54 -25.65
CA GLY A 275 -2.25 13.18 -25.37
C GLY A 275 -2.26 12.27 -26.59
N LYS A 276 -1.75 11.05 -26.42
CA LYS A 276 -1.85 10.00 -27.43
C LYS A 276 -3.03 9.09 -27.09
N ASP A 277 -3.89 8.81 -28.07
CA ASP A 277 -5.07 7.95 -27.90
C ASP A 277 -4.75 6.49 -27.57
N THR A 278 -3.50 6.12 -27.48
CA THR A 278 -3.13 4.75 -27.25
C THR A 278 -2.30 4.63 -26.02
N CYS A 279 -2.85 3.94 -25.15
CA CYS A 279 -2.41 3.62 -23.83
C CYS A 279 -1.15 2.76 -23.80
N GLY A 280 -0.48 2.80 -22.71
CA GLY A 280 0.73 2.04 -22.46
C GLY A 280 2.00 2.85 -22.67
N LEU A 281 2.84 2.79 -21.67
CA LEU A 281 4.10 3.54 -21.56
C LEU A 281 5.05 3.26 -22.73
N ALA A 282 5.05 2.04 -23.28
CA ALA A 282 5.93 1.61 -24.38
C ALA A 282 5.82 2.49 -25.65
N ARG A 283 4.75 3.27 -25.79
CA ARG A 283 4.53 4.14 -26.94
C ARG A 283 5.19 5.51 -26.85
N HIS A 284 5.74 5.81 -25.71
CA HIS A 284 6.47 7.04 -25.46
C HIS A 284 7.97 6.79 -25.48
N GLU A 285 8.74 7.77 -25.95
CA GLU A 285 10.19 7.72 -25.84
C GLU A 285 10.60 7.66 -24.37
N GLY A 286 11.42 6.67 -23.99
CA GLY A 286 11.79 6.40 -22.60
C GLY A 286 10.76 5.61 -21.80
N GLY A 287 9.55 5.35 -22.31
CA GLY A 287 8.47 4.72 -21.58
C GLY A 287 8.79 3.29 -21.11
N GLN A 288 9.48 2.49 -21.93
CA GLN A 288 9.93 1.16 -21.52
C GLN A 288 10.97 1.22 -20.38
N ASP A 289 11.84 2.21 -20.37
CA ASP A 289 12.85 2.36 -19.31
C ASP A 289 12.21 2.89 -18.03
N TYR A 290 11.24 3.81 -18.14
CA TYR A 290 10.42 4.23 -17.01
C TYR A 290 9.65 3.05 -16.43
N TYR A 291 8.96 2.26 -17.25
CA TYR A 291 8.21 1.09 -16.80
C TYR A 291 9.08 0.08 -16.02
N LYS A 292 10.30 -0.20 -16.49
CA LYS A 292 11.25 -1.05 -15.74
C LYS A 292 11.60 -0.45 -14.37
N ALA A 293 11.84 0.86 -14.32
CA ALA A 293 12.16 1.55 -13.07
C ALA A 293 10.95 1.52 -12.12
N LEU A 294 9.75 1.81 -12.65
CA LEU A 294 8.50 1.79 -11.90
C LEU A 294 8.18 0.40 -11.36
N LEU A 295 8.28 -0.64 -12.21
CA LEU A 295 8.03 -2.03 -11.81
C LEU A 295 8.94 -2.45 -10.67
N ARG A 296 10.23 -2.11 -10.75
CA ARG A 296 11.19 -2.36 -9.67
C ARG A 296 10.82 -1.61 -8.40
N MET A 297 10.47 -0.32 -8.50
CA MET A 297 10.08 0.52 -7.36
C MET A 297 8.80 -0.01 -6.70
N GLN A 298 7.78 -0.29 -7.50
CA GLN A 298 6.47 -0.71 -7.02
C GLN A 298 6.48 -2.15 -6.46
N THR A 299 7.17 -3.07 -7.13
CA THR A 299 7.11 -4.49 -6.72
C THR A 299 8.25 -4.91 -5.81
N GLY A 300 9.38 -4.19 -5.78
CA GLY A 300 10.59 -4.63 -5.09
C GLY A 300 11.26 -5.86 -5.73
N SER A 301 10.78 -6.35 -6.87
CA SER A 301 11.41 -7.46 -7.59
C SER A 301 12.73 -7.03 -8.21
N VAL A 302 13.73 -7.89 -8.13
CA VAL A 302 15.05 -7.67 -8.75
C VAL A 302 15.23 -8.39 -10.09
N ARG A 303 14.15 -9.04 -10.57
CA ARG A 303 14.15 -9.79 -11.83
C ARG A 303 14.12 -8.85 -13.02
N THR A 304 14.63 -9.34 -14.13
CA THR A 304 14.42 -8.72 -15.46
C THR A 304 12.98 -8.96 -15.93
N ILE A 305 12.51 -8.16 -16.89
CA ILE A 305 11.17 -8.34 -17.49
C ILE A 305 10.98 -9.75 -18.05
N ASP A 306 12.00 -10.31 -18.71
CA ASP A 306 11.91 -11.66 -19.28
C ASP A 306 11.79 -12.73 -18.19
N GLU A 307 12.55 -12.61 -17.08
CA GLU A 307 12.43 -13.51 -15.94
C GLU A 307 11.07 -13.40 -15.26
N ILE A 308 10.48 -12.20 -15.19
CA ILE A 308 9.13 -11.98 -14.66
C ILE A 308 8.09 -12.65 -15.56
N LYS A 309 8.16 -12.44 -16.87
CA LYS A 309 7.28 -13.09 -17.84
C LYS A 309 7.37 -14.62 -17.73
N GLU A 310 8.59 -15.17 -17.66
CA GLU A 310 8.80 -16.61 -17.51
C GLU A 310 8.18 -17.16 -16.21
N LEU A 311 8.32 -16.43 -15.10
CA LEU A 311 7.72 -16.78 -13.82
C LEU A 311 6.19 -16.80 -13.91
N LEU A 312 5.58 -15.73 -14.44
CA LEU A 312 4.14 -15.61 -14.63
C LEU A 312 3.58 -16.67 -15.59
N PHE A 313 4.21 -16.90 -16.75
CA PHE A 313 3.77 -17.93 -17.68
C PHE A 313 3.84 -19.35 -17.11
N ARG A 314 4.89 -19.65 -16.37
CA ARG A 314 5.04 -20.94 -15.70
C ARG A 314 3.92 -21.18 -14.69
N ASP A 315 3.60 -20.17 -13.91
CA ASP A 315 2.55 -20.24 -12.90
C ASP A 315 1.16 -20.32 -13.54
N LEU A 316 0.87 -19.46 -14.53
CA LEU A 316 -0.38 -19.47 -15.29
C LEU A 316 -0.65 -20.87 -15.89
N LYS A 317 0.35 -21.45 -16.54
CA LYS A 317 0.26 -22.80 -17.10
C LYS A 317 -0.04 -23.85 -16.03
N SER A 318 0.66 -23.78 -14.89
CA SER A 318 0.47 -24.71 -13.77
C SER A 318 -0.96 -24.64 -13.23
N ASN A 319 -1.50 -23.42 -13.04
CA ASN A 319 -2.84 -23.21 -12.52
C ASN A 319 -3.91 -23.72 -13.50
N TYR A 320 -3.73 -23.49 -14.80
CA TYR A 320 -4.61 -24.06 -15.83
C TYR A 320 -4.60 -25.59 -15.86
N GLU A 321 -3.43 -26.21 -15.76
CA GLU A 321 -3.29 -27.67 -15.72
C GLU A 321 -4.01 -28.24 -14.49
N GLN A 322 -3.85 -27.61 -13.32
CA GLN A 322 -4.55 -28.01 -12.09
C GLN A 322 -6.07 -27.83 -12.20
N MET A 323 -6.54 -26.71 -12.76
CA MET A 323 -7.97 -26.48 -12.99
C MET A 323 -8.56 -27.53 -13.95
N ALA A 324 -7.87 -27.83 -15.04
CA ALA A 324 -8.30 -28.85 -15.99
C ALA A 324 -8.40 -30.27 -15.35
N ILE A 325 -7.44 -30.63 -14.52
CA ILE A 325 -7.45 -31.91 -13.78
C ILE A 325 -8.65 -31.95 -12.81
N LEU A 326 -8.91 -30.85 -12.09
CA LEU A 326 -10.00 -30.78 -11.12
C LEU A 326 -11.37 -30.90 -11.81
N LEU A 327 -11.59 -30.18 -12.92
CA LEU A 327 -12.82 -30.24 -13.71
C LEU A 327 -13.00 -31.59 -14.43
N ALA A 328 -11.91 -32.26 -14.84
CA ALA A 328 -11.99 -33.60 -15.41
C ALA A 328 -12.36 -34.64 -14.36
N LYS A 329 -11.91 -34.46 -13.11
CA LYS A 329 -12.26 -35.33 -11.97
C LYS A 329 -13.75 -35.22 -11.61
N ASP A 330 -14.27 -34.00 -11.58
CA ASP A 330 -15.68 -33.71 -11.27
C ASP A 330 -16.25 -32.58 -12.15
N PRO A 331 -16.87 -32.91 -13.30
CA PRO A 331 -17.46 -31.92 -14.19
C PRO A 331 -18.60 -31.08 -13.58
N SER A 332 -19.25 -31.57 -12.49
CA SER A 332 -20.31 -30.82 -11.82
C SER A 332 -19.82 -29.56 -11.08
N LEU A 333 -18.51 -29.50 -10.79
CA LEU A 333 -17.90 -28.30 -10.18
C LEU A 333 -18.01 -27.07 -11.07
N LYS A 334 -18.00 -27.26 -12.40
CA LYS A 334 -18.19 -26.15 -13.33
C LYS A 334 -19.52 -25.45 -13.16
N GLU A 335 -20.61 -26.22 -13.01
CA GLU A 335 -21.94 -25.66 -12.81
C GLU A 335 -22.07 -24.97 -11.44
N GLN A 336 -21.50 -25.57 -10.40
CA GLN A 336 -21.48 -24.98 -9.05
C GLN A 336 -20.70 -23.65 -9.04
N PHE A 337 -19.55 -23.60 -9.71
CA PHE A 337 -18.73 -22.41 -9.83
C PHE A 337 -19.44 -21.30 -10.62
N LEU A 338 -20.00 -21.62 -11.80
CA LEU A 338 -20.68 -20.63 -12.64
C LEU A 338 -21.99 -20.10 -12.00
N ASN A 339 -22.59 -20.83 -11.08
CA ASN A 339 -23.77 -20.39 -10.33
C ASN A 339 -23.40 -19.70 -9.00
N GLU A 340 -22.11 -19.45 -8.75
CA GLU A 340 -21.60 -18.78 -7.53
C GLU A 340 -22.21 -19.38 -6.26
N GLN A 341 -22.22 -20.72 -6.17
CA GLN A 341 -22.87 -21.41 -5.08
C GLN A 341 -22.21 -21.06 -3.74
N ALA A 342 -22.96 -20.41 -2.86
CA ALA A 342 -22.56 -20.12 -1.50
C ALA A 342 -22.45 -21.42 -0.70
N LEU A 343 -21.28 -21.68 -0.12
CA LEU A 343 -21.00 -22.86 0.71
C LEU A 343 -20.64 -22.51 2.15
N LEU A 344 -20.28 -21.24 2.43
CA LEU A 344 -20.01 -20.79 3.80
C LEU A 344 -21.32 -20.72 4.61
N PRO A 345 -21.26 -20.95 5.92
CA PRO A 345 -22.38 -20.61 6.80
C PRO A 345 -22.65 -19.10 6.73
N GLN A 346 -23.90 -18.70 6.97
CA GLN A 346 -24.21 -17.28 7.09
C GLN A 346 -23.42 -16.66 8.24
N MET A 347 -22.61 -15.66 7.93
CA MET A 347 -21.76 -14.93 8.87
C MET A 347 -21.79 -13.45 8.54
N THR A 348 -21.72 -12.60 9.57
CA THR A 348 -21.47 -11.18 9.37
C THR A 348 -19.96 -10.95 9.07
N PRO A 349 -19.59 -9.80 8.49
CA PRO A 349 -18.17 -9.47 8.29
C PRO A 349 -17.35 -9.54 9.59
N GLU A 350 -17.91 -9.10 10.71
CA GLU A 350 -17.25 -9.15 12.02
C GLU A 350 -17.06 -10.60 12.51
N GLU A 351 -18.03 -11.48 12.25
CA GLU A 351 -17.91 -12.92 12.56
C GLU A 351 -16.84 -13.58 11.68
N MET A 352 -16.74 -13.19 10.40
CA MET A 352 -15.70 -13.66 9.48
C MET A 352 -14.31 -13.23 9.96
N LEU A 353 -14.13 -11.95 10.33
CA LEU A 353 -12.87 -11.42 10.88
C LEU A 353 -12.48 -12.12 12.17
N THR A 354 -13.41 -12.32 13.09
CA THR A 354 -13.18 -13.04 14.36
C THR A 354 -12.76 -14.50 14.11
N TYR A 355 -13.38 -15.15 13.14
CA TYR A 355 -13.00 -16.50 12.74
C TYR A 355 -11.57 -16.53 12.17
N LEU A 356 -11.26 -15.64 11.24
CA LEU A 356 -9.93 -15.53 10.61
C LEU A 356 -8.85 -15.27 11.65
N GLU A 357 -9.05 -14.30 12.56
CA GLU A 357 -8.13 -14.03 13.68
C GLU A 357 -7.85 -15.29 14.53
N THR A 358 -8.88 -16.09 14.76
CA THR A 358 -8.73 -17.34 15.52
C THR A 358 -8.01 -18.42 14.72
N ALA A 359 -8.34 -18.56 13.43
CA ALA A 359 -7.80 -19.60 12.55
C ALA A 359 -6.28 -19.46 12.33
N ILE A 360 -5.76 -18.24 12.31
CA ILE A 360 -4.34 -17.98 12.04
C ILE A 360 -3.41 -18.30 13.23
N ARG A 361 -3.93 -18.38 14.46
CA ARG A 361 -3.12 -18.47 15.71
C ARG A 361 -2.10 -19.61 15.74
N GLN A 362 -2.31 -20.66 14.98
CA GLN A 362 -1.39 -21.80 14.96
C GLN A 362 -0.12 -21.53 14.14
N ASN A 363 -0.25 -20.80 13.03
CA ASN A 363 0.79 -20.66 12.02
C ASN A 363 1.39 -19.24 11.94
N TYR A 364 0.80 -18.29 12.67
CA TYR A 364 1.22 -16.89 12.67
C TYR A 364 1.58 -16.44 14.07
N PRO A 365 2.60 -15.56 14.25
CA PRO A 365 2.94 -15.04 15.56
C PRO A 365 1.83 -14.14 16.12
N ALA A 366 1.72 -14.11 17.45
CA ALA A 366 0.80 -13.19 18.11
C ALA A 366 1.29 -11.74 17.92
N ILE A 367 0.36 -10.81 17.71
CA ILE A 367 0.67 -9.40 17.65
C ILE A 367 1.31 -9.00 18.99
N PRO A 368 2.51 -8.41 18.99
CA PRO A 368 3.17 -8.01 20.23
C PRO A 368 2.29 -7.02 21.02
N ASP A 369 2.32 -7.08 22.34
CA ASP A 369 1.57 -6.22 23.27
C ASP A 369 0.03 -6.28 23.19
N ALA A 370 -0.55 -7.01 22.23
CA ALA A 370 -1.97 -7.31 22.25
C ALA A 370 -2.30 -8.19 23.47
N THR A 371 -3.11 -7.69 24.37
CA THR A 371 -3.52 -8.37 25.60
C THR A 371 -5.03 -8.32 25.78
N ALA A 372 -5.55 -9.05 26.76
CA ALA A 372 -6.98 -8.95 27.10
C ALA A 372 -7.39 -7.55 27.61
N ASP A 373 -6.45 -6.81 28.20
CA ASP A 373 -6.66 -5.46 28.70
C ASP A 373 -6.44 -4.38 27.62
N ALA A 374 -5.65 -4.69 26.59
CA ALA A 374 -5.41 -3.86 25.41
C ALA A 374 -5.59 -4.71 24.12
N PRO A 375 -6.83 -5.08 23.77
CA PRO A 375 -7.09 -5.86 22.58
C PRO A 375 -6.98 -4.98 21.33
N VAL A 376 -6.57 -5.59 20.23
CA VAL A 376 -6.76 -4.99 18.90
C VAL A 376 -8.25 -4.87 18.65
N ARG A 377 -8.70 -3.67 18.29
CA ARG A 377 -10.07 -3.42 17.88
C ARG A 377 -10.10 -3.27 16.37
N CYS A 378 -11.03 -3.97 15.76
CA CYS A 378 -11.30 -3.83 14.33
C CYS A 378 -12.79 -3.54 14.15
N THR A 379 -13.09 -2.37 13.56
CA THR A 379 -14.45 -1.95 13.23
C THR A 379 -14.67 -2.16 11.73
N VAL A 380 -15.82 -2.70 11.37
CA VAL A 380 -16.25 -2.74 9.97
C VAL A 380 -17.12 -1.51 9.71
N LYS A 381 -16.79 -0.77 8.66
CA LYS A 381 -17.62 0.32 8.13
C LYS A 381 -17.98 0.03 6.67
N TYR A 382 -19.09 0.60 6.23
CA TYR A 382 -19.49 0.55 4.83
C TYR A 382 -19.16 1.87 4.16
N VAL A 383 -18.69 1.78 2.92
CA VAL A 383 -18.43 2.95 2.08
C VAL A 383 -19.76 3.66 1.81
N ASP A 384 -19.75 4.99 1.78
CA ASP A 384 -20.95 5.77 1.40
C ASP A 384 -21.34 5.48 -0.07
N ASP A 385 -22.63 5.36 -0.36
CA ASP A 385 -23.16 5.01 -1.69
C ASP A 385 -22.60 5.90 -2.81
N SER A 386 -22.30 7.17 -2.51
CA SER A 386 -21.74 8.14 -3.48
C SER A 386 -20.25 7.90 -3.78
N LEU A 387 -19.53 7.23 -2.89
CA LEU A 387 -18.11 6.88 -3.04
C LEU A 387 -17.90 5.47 -3.59
N GLU A 388 -18.91 4.58 -3.51
CA GLU A 388 -18.80 3.19 -3.96
C GLU A 388 -18.23 3.02 -5.38
N PRO A 389 -18.64 3.85 -6.40
CA PRO A 389 -18.10 3.71 -7.76
C PRO A 389 -16.60 4.06 -7.89
N TYR A 390 -16.01 4.69 -6.88
CA TYR A 390 -14.66 5.25 -6.91
C TYR A 390 -13.72 4.61 -5.88
N THR A 391 -14.19 3.61 -5.13
CA THR A 391 -13.40 2.93 -4.11
C THR A 391 -13.19 1.46 -4.44
N ALA A 392 -12.14 0.86 -3.87
CA ALA A 392 -11.91 -0.57 -3.96
C ALA A 392 -13.05 -1.39 -3.32
N PRO A 393 -13.17 -2.69 -3.63
CA PRO A 393 -14.19 -3.58 -3.04
C PRO A 393 -14.17 -3.62 -1.50
N ALA A 394 -13.00 -3.51 -0.91
CA ALA A 394 -12.78 -3.19 0.49
C ALA A 394 -11.40 -2.56 0.63
N PHE A 395 -11.15 -1.90 1.76
CA PHE A 395 -9.83 -1.40 2.10
C PHE A 395 -9.64 -1.29 3.62
N TYR A 396 -8.41 -1.49 4.04
CA TYR A 396 -7.99 -1.28 5.41
C TYR A 396 -7.36 0.11 5.54
N MET A 397 -7.89 0.93 6.44
CA MET A 397 -7.28 2.21 6.77
C MET A 397 -6.22 2.01 7.85
N THR A 398 -4.97 2.25 7.47
CA THR A 398 -3.82 2.09 8.36
C THR A 398 -3.92 3.07 9.54
N PRO A 399 -3.82 2.61 10.79
CA PRO A 399 -3.87 3.49 11.96
C PRO A 399 -2.58 4.30 12.09
N PRO A 400 -2.61 5.39 12.88
CA PRO A 400 -1.40 6.13 13.24
C PRO A 400 -0.34 5.22 13.87
N ILE A 401 0.93 5.51 13.62
CA ILE A 401 2.06 4.68 14.10
C ILE A 401 2.21 4.70 15.63
N ASP A 402 1.72 5.73 16.29
CA ASP A 402 1.71 5.93 17.73
C ASP A 402 0.39 5.52 18.40
N ASN A 403 -0.63 5.11 17.64
CA ASN A 403 -1.89 4.56 18.16
C ASN A 403 -2.46 3.47 17.24
N VAL A 404 -1.91 2.26 17.31
CA VAL A 404 -2.23 1.13 16.42
C VAL A 404 -3.44 0.28 16.86
N TRP A 405 -4.10 0.61 17.97
CA TRP A 405 -5.06 -0.29 18.59
C TRP A 405 -6.49 -0.20 18.05
N ASN A 406 -6.81 0.89 17.33
CA ASN A 406 -8.11 1.10 16.72
C ASN A 406 -7.98 1.02 15.20
N ASN A 407 -8.65 0.04 14.61
CA ASN A 407 -8.52 -0.27 13.19
C ASN A 407 -9.87 -0.28 12.53
N THR A 408 -9.92 0.10 11.25
CA THR A 408 -11.15 0.08 10.47
C THR A 408 -10.91 -0.61 9.13
N VAL A 409 -11.80 -1.53 8.80
CA VAL A 409 -11.91 -2.13 7.46
C VAL A 409 -13.19 -1.60 6.84
N TYR A 410 -13.07 -1.02 5.65
CA TYR A 410 -14.20 -0.52 4.86
C TYR A 410 -14.62 -1.56 3.84
N ILE A 411 -15.92 -1.70 3.64
CA ILE A 411 -16.52 -2.62 2.67
C ILE A 411 -17.34 -1.79 1.68
N ASN A 412 -17.05 -1.95 0.40
CA ASN A 412 -17.85 -1.45 -0.71
C ASN A 412 -18.89 -2.53 -1.08
N THR A 413 -20.17 -2.20 -0.93
CA THR A 413 -21.24 -3.19 -1.12
C THR A 413 -21.54 -3.50 -2.58
N LEU A 414 -21.11 -2.66 -3.53
CA LEU A 414 -21.28 -2.92 -4.97
C LEU A 414 -20.45 -4.12 -5.46
N ASP A 415 -19.24 -4.29 -4.93
CA ASP A 415 -18.24 -5.23 -5.47
C ASP A 415 -18.04 -6.48 -4.61
N THR A 416 -18.58 -6.52 -3.39
CA THR A 416 -18.46 -7.66 -2.47
C THR A 416 -19.63 -8.62 -2.62
N GLN A 417 -19.90 -9.10 -3.85
CA GLN A 417 -20.96 -10.06 -4.10
C GLN A 417 -20.46 -11.49 -3.85
N GLY A 418 -21.23 -12.24 -3.06
CA GLY A 418 -20.91 -13.63 -2.71
C GLY A 418 -20.12 -13.79 -1.41
N ASP A 419 -20.39 -14.89 -0.71
CA ASP A 419 -19.84 -15.20 0.61
C ASP A 419 -18.31 -15.41 0.58
N ILE A 420 -17.82 -16.14 -0.42
CA ILE A 420 -16.38 -16.42 -0.54
C ILE A 420 -15.58 -15.19 -0.96
N SER A 421 -16.11 -14.32 -1.82
CA SER A 421 -15.45 -13.08 -2.23
C SER A 421 -15.24 -12.18 -1.02
N LEU A 422 -16.28 -11.91 -0.24
CA LEU A 422 -16.18 -11.12 0.98
C LEU A 422 -15.22 -11.75 2.00
N PHE A 423 -15.30 -13.07 2.21
CA PHE A 423 -14.42 -13.77 3.15
C PHE A 423 -12.95 -13.65 2.80
N THR A 424 -12.60 -13.85 1.53
CA THR A 424 -11.20 -13.74 1.06
C THR A 424 -10.71 -12.30 1.04
N THR A 425 -11.58 -11.34 0.73
CA THR A 425 -11.28 -9.91 0.82
C THR A 425 -11.03 -9.49 2.27
N LEU A 426 -11.84 -9.96 3.23
CA LEU A 426 -11.59 -9.71 4.66
C LEU A 426 -10.32 -10.40 5.18
N ALA A 427 -9.88 -11.49 4.55
CA ALA A 427 -8.57 -12.07 4.85
C ALA A 427 -7.43 -11.22 4.28
N HIS A 428 -7.63 -10.58 3.12
CA HIS A 428 -6.69 -9.65 2.50
C HIS A 428 -6.54 -8.36 3.33
N GLU A 429 -7.65 -7.72 3.68
CA GLU A 429 -7.65 -6.45 4.41
C GLU A 429 -7.40 -6.61 5.92
N GLY A 430 -7.92 -7.68 6.51
CA GLY A 430 -7.89 -7.93 7.95
C GLY A 430 -6.85 -8.95 8.39
N TYR A 431 -7.33 -10.19 8.68
CA TYR A 431 -6.52 -11.28 9.22
C TYR A 431 -6.38 -12.44 8.23
N PRO A 432 -5.13 -12.84 7.85
CA PRO A 432 -3.83 -12.32 8.27
C PRO A 432 -3.22 -11.26 7.34
N GLY A 433 -4.03 -10.51 6.60
CA GLY A 433 -3.60 -9.56 5.58
C GLY A 433 -3.05 -8.24 6.11
N HIS A 434 -3.48 -7.12 5.54
CA HIS A 434 -2.92 -5.78 5.80
C HIS A 434 -2.98 -5.35 7.27
N LEU A 435 -4.14 -5.49 7.92
CA LEU A 435 -4.29 -5.13 9.33
C LEU A 435 -3.29 -5.88 10.20
N TYR A 436 -3.25 -7.20 10.05
CA TYR A 436 -2.35 -8.04 10.85
C TYR A 436 -0.87 -7.74 10.55
N GLN A 437 -0.50 -7.58 9.28
CA GLN A 437 0.86 -7.23 8.86
C GLN A 437 1.32 -5.93 9.48
N THR A 438 0.49 -4.89 9.37
CA THR A 438 0.79 -3.53 9.87
C THR A 438 1.01 -3.56 11.39
N LEU A 439 0.06 -4.12 12.13
CA LEU A 439 0.13 -4.15 13.58
C LEU A 439 1.32 -4.95 14.09
N TYR A 440 1.54 -6.15 13.53
CA TYR A 440 2.67 -6.97 13.97
C TYR A 440 4.00 -6.26 13.71
N SER A 441 4.20 -5.75 12.49
CA SER A 441 5.46 -5.15 12.10
C SER A 441 5.76 -3.88 12.90
N GLN A 442 4.78 -2.98 13.07
CA GLN A 442 4.96 -1.75 13.84
C GLN A 442 5.30 -2.04 15.30
N GLN A 443 4.56 -2.94 15.95
CA GLN A 443 4.84 -3.32 17.33
C GLN A 443 6.18 -4.05 17.51
N PHE A 444 6.58 -4.86 16.53
CA PHE A 444 7.90 -5.49 16.52
C PHE A 444 9.02 -4.45 16.39
N TRP A 445 8.87 -3.46 15.51
CA TRP A 445 9.88 -2.41 15.31
C TRP A 445 10.02 -1.53 16.55
N GLU A 446 8.93 -1.12 17.16
CA GLU A 446 8.94 -0.34 18.40
C GLU A 446 9.72 -1.07 19.51
N LYS A 447 9.39 -2.33 19.77
CA LYS A 447 10.09 -3.17 20.76
C LYS A 447 11.56 -3.40 20.45
N SER A 448 11.91 -3.48 19.18
CA SER A 448 13.27 -3.72 18.72
C SER A 448 14.09 -2.45 18.61
N GLY A 449 13.52 -1.28 18.91
CA GLY A 449 14.17 0.02 18.78
C GLY A 449 14.50 0.39 17.33
N ILE A 450 13.70 -0.13 16.39
CA ILE A 450 13.83 0.20 14.96
C ILE A 450 13.11 1.53 14.73
N THR A 451 13.77 2.45 14.03
CA THR A 451 13.23 3.79 13.78
C THR A 451 11.87 3.77 13.05
N PRO A 452 10.95 4.69 13.38
CA PRO A 452 9.67 4.85 12.70
C PRO A 452 9.78 5.10 11.19
N LEU A 453 10.92 5.55 10.69
CA LEU A 453 11.18 5.67 9.24
C LEU A 453 10.84 4.39 8.46
N ARG A 454 10.92 3.22 9.12
CA ARG A 454 10.54 1.94 8.51
C ARG A 454 9.10 1.91 8.01
N SER A 455 8.19 2.60 8.70
CA SER A 455 6.76 2.65 8.34
C SER A 455 6.45 3.44 7.07
N VAL A 456 7.33 4.37 6.67
CA VAL A 456 7.14 5.17 5.45
C VAL A 456 7.86 4.59 4.22
N LEU A 457 8.62 3.49 4.39
CA LEU A 457 9.24 2.79 3.27
C LEU A 457 8.23 1.81 2.66
N TYR A 458 7.69 2.18 1.52
CA TYR A 458 6.67 1.38 0.85
C TYR A 458 7.24 0.55 -0.30
N TYR A 459 7.02 -0.76 -0.24
CA TYR A 459 7.26 -1.71 -1.32
C TYR A 459 5.95 -2.45 -1.62
N GLY A 460 5.20 -1.96 -2.61
CA GLY A 460 3.86 -2.47 -2.94
C GLY A 460 3.84 -3.98 -3.16
N GLY A 461 4.82 -4.53 -3.87
CA GLY A 461 4.88 -5.98 -4.09
C GLY A 461 5.12 -6.80 -2.82
N PHE A 462 5.72 -6.22 -1.77
CA PHE A 462 5.79 -6.89 -0.47
C PHE A 462 4.45 -6.77 0.28
N VAL A 463 3.88 -5.58 0.33
CA VAL A 463 2.65 -5.30 1.09
C VAL A 463 1.46 -6.03 0.47
N GLU A 464 1.23 -5.83 -0.83
CA GLU A 464 0.14 -6.48 -1.57
C GLU A 464 0.39 -7.98 -1.79
N GLY A 465 1.66 -8.35 -2.01
CA GLY A 465 2.04 -9.77 -2.13
C GLY A 465 1.78 -10.56 -0.85
N TRP A 466 1.99 -9.94 0.33
CA TRP A 466 1.62 -10.53 1.62
C TRP A 466 0.11 -10.68 1.73
N ALA A 467 -0.66 -9.62 1.43
CA ALA A 467 -2.11 -9.65 1.50
C ALA A 467 -2.70 -10.66 0.50
N MET A 468 -2.12 -10.79 -0.70
CA MET A 468 -2.47 -11.86 -1.65
C MET A 468 -2.11 -13.26 -1.13
N TYR A 469 -0.99 -13.41 -0.45
CA TYR A 469 -0.64 -14.67 0.20
C TYR A 469 -1.66 -15.03 1.30
N ALA A 470 -2.12 -14.04 2.07
CA ALA A 470 -3.18 -14.18 3.06
C ALA A 470 -4.53 -14.55 2.40
N GLU A 471 -4.94 -13.81 1.37
CA GLU A 471 -6.15 -14.04 0.58
C GLU A 471 -6.19 -15.47 0.03
N LEU A 472 -5.16 -15.89 -0.68
CA LEU A 472 -5.10 -17.23 -1.28
C LEU A 472 -4.98 -18.35 -0.25
N SER A 473 -4.39 -18.09 0.92
CA SER A 473 -4.37 -19.04 2.04
C SER A 473 -5.71 -19.18 2.73
N SER A 474 -6.56 -18.14 2.69
CA SER A 474 -7.86 -18.13 3.37
C SER A 474 -8.87 -19.12 2.78
N TYR A 475 -8.69 -19.53 1.52
CA TYR A 475 -9.50 -20.61 0.95
C TYR A 475 -9.42 -21.92 1.74
N ASP A 476 -8.27 -22.21 2.36
CA ASP A 476 -8.13 -23.38 3.21
C ASP A 476 -8.95 -23.23 4.52
N TYR A 477 -9.08 -22.02 5.04
CA TYR A 477 -9.95 -21.71 6.19
C TYR A 477 -11.44 -21.79 5.80
N ALA A 478 -11.80 -21.35 4.60
CA ALA A 478 -13.15 -21.50 4.05
C ALA A 478 -13.54 -22.99 3.89
N VAL A 479 -12.60 -23.83 3.45
CA VAL A 479 -12.80 -25.30 3.42
C VAL A 479 -13.11 -25.83 4.81
N CYS A 480 -12.37 -25.42 5.84
CA CYS A 480 -12.61 -25.85 7.22
C CYS A 480 -14.00 -25.49 7.73
N LEU A 481 -14.56 -24.33 7.32
CA LEU A 481 -15.92 -23.91 7.68
C LEU A 481 -17.01 -24.70 6.96
N ALA A 482 -16.78 -25.06 5.70
CA ALA A 482 -17.81 -25.59 4.82
C ALA A 482 -17.82 -27.12 4.70
N GLN A 483 -16.70 -27.82 4.94
CA GLN A 483 -16.54 -29.25 4.60
C GLN A 483 -17.51 -30.20 5.30
N ASP A 484 -17.96 -29.88 6.52
CA ASP A 484 -18.90 -30.71 7.26
C ASP A 484 -20.32 -30.65 6.68
N LEU A 485 -20.68 -29.53 6.05
CA LEU A 485 -21.98 -29.29 5.42
C LEU A 485 -21.95 -29.64 3.92
N HIS A 486 -20.81 -29.44 3.29
CA HIS A 486 -20.61 -29.56 1.85
C HIS A 486 -19.39 -30.44 1.54
N PRO A 487 -19.55 -31.74 1.29
CA PRO A 487 -18.43 -32.67 1.06
C PRO A 487 -17.49 -32.31 -0.12
N LYS A 488 -17.96 -31.46 -1.04
CA LYS A 488 -17.19 -30.97 -2.19
C LYS A 488 -16.56 -29.60 -1.97
N ALA A 489 -16.67 -29.01 -0.77
CA ALA A 489 -16.16 -27.66 -0.49
C ALA A 489 -14.68 -27.52 -0.83
N ALA A 490 -13.85 -28.53 -0.54
CA ALA A 490 -12.43 -28.50 -0.84
C ALA A 490 -12.13 -28.38 -2.35
N ASP A 491 -12.80 -29.20 -3.18
CA ASP A 491 -12.63 -29.15 -4.64
C ASP A 491 -13.24 -27.85 -5.23
N HIS A 492 -14.35 -27.36 -4.67
CA HIS A 492 -14.98 -26.11 -5.10
C HIS A 492 -14.12 -24.88 -4.80
N TYR A 493 -13.67 -24.72 -3.56
CA TYR A 493 -12.83 -23.57 -3.19
C TYR A 493 -11.42 -23.65 -3.80
N GLN A 494 -10.91 -24.84 -4.08
CA GLN A 494 -9.71 -24.98 -4.89
C GLN A 494 -9.93 -24.44 -6.32
N LEU A 495 -11.10 -24.67 -6.91
CA LEU A 495 -11.43 -24.11 -8.22
C LEU A 495 -11.51 -22.58 -8.18
N CYS A 496 -12.18 -22.00 -7.17
CA CYS A 496 -12.23 -20.55 -6.98
C CYS A 496 -10.83 -19.94 -6.81
N ARG A 497 -9.97 -20.58 -6.00
CA ARG A 497 -8.57 -20.13 -5.81
C ARG A 497 -7.78 -20.15 -7.11
N LEU A 498 -7.89 -21.22 -7.90
CA LEU A 498 -7.20 -21.33 -9.19
C LEU A 498 -7.70 -20.29 -10.19
N ASP A 499 -9.00 -20.01 -10.22
CA ASP A 499 -9.57 -18.96 -11.07
C ASP A 499 -9.01 -17.59 -10.70
N ARG A 500 -9.01 -17.24 -9.40
CA ARG A 500 -8.45 -15.99 -8.90
C ARG A 500 -6.97 -15.83 -9.25
N GLN A 501 -6.17 -16.91 -9.11
CA GLN A 501 -4.76 -16.91 -9.49
C GLN A 501 -4.56 -16.72 -10.98
N ILE A 502 -5.35 -17.39 -11.82
CA ILE A 502 -5.32 -17.27 -13.28
C ILE A 502 -5.65 -15.83 -13.71
N GLN A 503 -6.72 -15.26 -13.15
CA GLN A 503 -7.14 -13.90 -13.44
C GLN A 503 -6.04 -12.88 -13.15
N LEU A 504 -5.51 -12.88 -11.91
CA LEU A 504 -4.50 -11.91 -11.50
C LEU A 504 -3.16 -12.10 -12.23
N CYS A 505 -2.78 -13.36 -12.48
CA CYS A 505 -1.60 -13.67 -13.30
C CYS A 505 -1.73 -13.13 -14.72
N LEU A 506 -2.91 -13.30 -15.33
CA LEU A 506 -3.20 -12.77 -16.66
C LEU A 506 -3.14 -11.24 -16.66
N TYR A 507 -3.72 -10.57 -15.66
CA TYR A 507 -3.68 -9.10 -15.57
C TYR A 507 -2.25 -8.57 -15.36
N ALA A 508 -1.43 -9.24 -14.55
CA ALA A 508 -0.02 -8.91 -14.41
C ALA A 508 0.78 -9.10 -15.72
N LEU A 509 0.46 -10.10 -16.54
CA LEU A 509 1.02 -10.28 -17.88
C LEU A 509 0.56 -9.19 -18.85
N LEU A 510 -0.74 -8.85 -18.84
CA LEU A 510 -1.30 -7.79 -19.68
C LEU A 510 -0.68 -6.43 -19.36
N ASP A 511 -0.40 -6.14 -18.10
CA ASP A 511 0.31 -4.93 -17.68
C ASP A 511 1.68 -4.83 -18.36
N ILE A 512 2.48 -5.90 -18.33
CA ILE A 512 3.78 -5.94 -19.02
C ILE A 512 3.60 -5.82 -20.55
N PHE A 513 2.61 -6.50 -21.13
CA PHE A 513 2.38 -6.44 -22.58
C PHE A 513 1.99 -5.04 -23.02
N ILE A 514 1.14 -4.35 -22.28
CA ILE A 514 0.70 -2.99 -22.60
C ILE A 514 1.84 -2.00 -22.40
N HIS A 515 2.46 -1.99 -21.23
CA HIS A 515 3.40 -0.94 -20.84
C HIS A 515 4.84 -1.16 -21.31
N TYR A 516 5.23 -2.41 -21.56
CA TYR A 516 6.58 -2.74 -22.01
C TYR A 516 6.65 -3.22 -23.46
N ASP A 517 5.76 -4.14 -23.86
CA ASP A 517 5.76 -4.70 -25.22
C ASP A 517 4.96 -3.85 -26.23
N GLY A 518 4.11 -2.93 -25.74
CA GLY A 518 3.30 -2.04 -26.57
C GLY A 518 2.06 -2.69 -27.16
N ALA A 519 1.46 -3.66 -26.46
CA ALA A 519 0.22 -4.31 -26.89
C ALA A 519 -0.93 -3.31 -27.05
N THR A 520 -1.65 -3.45 -28.15
CA THR A 520 -2.84 -2.63 -28.46
C THR A 520 -4.09 -3.23 -27.82
N LEU A 521 -5.18 -2.46 -27.81
CA LEU A 521 -6.50 -2.95 -27.43
C LEU A 521 -6.91 -4.22 -28.21
N GLU A 522 -6.60 -4.27 -29.53
CA GLU A 522 -6.89 -5.44 -30.36
C GLU A 522 -6.08 -6.67 -29.92
N ASN A 523 -4.79 -6.49 -29.59
CA ASN A 523 -3.97 -7.59 -29.07
C ASN A 523 -4.51 -8.11 -27.74
N VAL A 524 -4.98 -7.21 -26.86
CA VAL A 524 -5.57 -7.58 -25.56
C VAL A 524 -6.91 -8.31 -25.77
N TYR A 525 -7.73 -7.91 -26.76
CA TYR A 525 -8.94 -8.62 -27.12
C TYR A 525 -8.65 -10.06 -27.57
N ASP A 526 -7.65 -10.27 -28.41
CA ASP A 526 -7.24 -11.60 -28.87
C ASP A 526 -6.80 -12.47 -27.68
N ILE A 527 -6.00 -11.90 -26.77
CA ILE A 527 -5.56 -12.60 -25.58
C ILE A 527 -6.76 -12.96 -24.69
N LEU A 528 -7.55 -11.99 -24.27
CA LEU A 528 -8.69 -12.21 -23.35
C LEU A 528 -9.73 -13.17 -23.94
N SER A 529 -9.98 -13.10 -25.27
CA SER A 529 -10.84 -14.04 -25.97
C SER A 529 -10.33 -15.48 -25.88
N SER A 530 -9.00 -15.68 -25.98
CA SER A 530 -8.39 -17.01 -25.83
C SER A 530 -8.58 -17.62 -24.45
N PHE A 531 -8.78 -16.76 -23.43
CA PHE A 531 -9.10 -17.14 -22.06
C PHE A 531 -10.61 -17.21 -21.76
N GLY A 532 -11.46 -17.04 -22.79
CA GLY A 532 -12.91 -17.23 -22.68
C GLY A 532 -13.69 -15.97 -22.29
N VAL A 533 -13.04 -14.81 -22.20
CA VAL A 533 -13.75 -13.54 -22.03
C VAL A 533 -14.42 -13.20 -23.37
N ALA A 534 -15.73 -13.06 -23.39
CA ALA A 534 -16.50 -12.85 -24.62
C ALA A 534 -17.08 -11.44 -24.76
N ASN A 535 -17.21 -10.70 -23.65
CA ASN A 535 -17.80 -9.38 -23.64
C ASN A 535 -16.74 -8.33 -23.98
N THR A 536 -16.94 -7.63 -25.08
CA THR A 536 -16.00 -6.59 -25.58
C THR A 536 -15.95 -5.35 -24.68
N GLU A 537 -17.04 -5.01 -23.98
CA GLU A 537 -17.06 -3.89 -23.04
C GLU A 537 -16.20 -4.22 -21.81
N THR A 538 -16.33 -5.45 -21.29
CA THR A 538 -15.47 -5.95 -20.22
C THR A 538 -13.99 -5.96 -20.62
N MET A 539 -13.67 -6.41 -21.85
CA MET A 539 -12.29 -6.41 -22.35
C MET A 539 -11.73 -4.98 -22.46
N ALA A 540 -12.55 -4.03 -22.94
CA ALA A 540 -12.16 -2.62 -23.05
C ALA A 540 -11.93 -2.01 -21.65
N ALA A 541 -12.79 -2.33 -20.67
CA ALA A 541 -12.64 -1.88 -19.30
C ALA A 541 -11.34 -2.41 -18.67
N ILE A 542 -11.04 -3.70 -18.84
CA ILE A 542 -9.79 -4.32 -18.36
C ILE A 542 -8.57 -3.62 -18.98
N TYR A 543 -8.60 -3.43 -20.32
CA TYR A 543 -7.50 -2.74 -21.00
C TYR A 543 -7.30 -1.32 -20.48
N SER A 544 -8.39 -0.56 -20.37
CA SER A 544 -8.37 0.84 -19.91
C SER A 544 -7.81 0.95 -18.50
N TYR A 545 -8.32 0.12 -17.58
CA TYR A 545 -7.86 0.12 -16.20
C TYR A 545 -6.37 -0.21 -16.07
N ILE A 546 -5.90 -1.27 -16.76
CA ILE A 546 -4.48 -1.63 -16.74
C ILE A 546 -3.62 -0.52 -17.34
N ALA A 547 -4.08 0.09 -18.43
CA ALA A 547 -3.36 1.15 -19.12
C ALA A 547 -3.26 2.45 -18.29
N GLU A 548 -4.23 2.73 -17.45
CA GLU A 548 -4.29 3.88 -16.55
C GLU A 548 -3.44 3.71 -15.29
N GLU A 549 -3.21 2.45 -14.85
CA GLU A 549 -2.51 2.10 -13.60
C GLU A 549 -1.33 1.15 -13.84
N PRO A 550 -0.21 1.63 -14.43
CA PRO A 550 0.95 0.78 -14.69
C PRO A 550 1.54 0.21 -13.41
N CYS A 551 1.86 -1.08 -13.44
CA CYS A 551 2.39 -1.87 -12.32
C CYS A 551 1.38 -2.16 -11.19
N ASN A 552 0.09 -1.84 -11.34
CA ASN A 552 -0.89 -2.15 -10.30
C ASN A 552 -1.02 -3.66 -10.07
N TYR A 553 -1.42 -4.43 -11.07
CA TYR A 553 -1.54 -5.90 -10.91
C TYR A 553 -0.23 -6.63 -10.63
N PRO A 554 0.93 -6.21 -11.14
CA PRO A 554 2.22 -6.75 -10.71
C PRO A 554 2.50 -6.61 -9.20
N LYS A 555 2.07 -5.54 -8.53
CA LYS A 555 2.21 -5.43 -7.07
C LYS A 555 1.58 -6.63 -6.36
N TYR A 556 0.37 -6.99 -6.74
CA TYR A 556 -0.38 -8.09 -6.15
C TYR A 556 0.22 -9.44 -6.52
N TYR A 557 0.23 -9.78 -7.80
CA TYR A 557 0.48 -11.16 -8.20
C TYR A 557 1.97 -11.51 -8.34
N LEU A 558 2.79 -10.61 -8.89
CA LEU A 558 4.24 -10.82 -8.85
C LEU A 558 4.77 -10.78 -7.42
N GLY A 559 4.25 -9.85 -6.58
CA GLY A 559 4.58 -9.82 -5.16
C GLY A 559 4.27 -11.14 -4.46
N TYR A 560 3.10 -11.72 -4.70
CA TYR A 560 2.73 -13.05 -4.21
C TYR A 560 3.73 -14.14 -4.67
N LEU A 561 4.06 -14.16 -5.96
CA LEU A 561 4.99 -15.16 -6.49
C LEU A 561 6.41 -15.01 -5.93
N GLU A 562 6.87 -13.80 -5.68
CA GLU A 562 8.17 -13.57 -5.02
C GLU A 562 8.15 -14.08 -3.57
N ILE A 563 7.06 -13.90 -2.82
CA ILE A 563 6.88 -14.48 -1.49
C ILE A 563 6.88 -16.02 -1.56
N MET A 564 6.23 -16.60 -2.56
CA MET A 564 6.23 -18.06 -2.74
C MET A 564 7.61 -18.62 -3.11
N GLU A 565 8.38 -17.89 -3.90
CA GLU A 565 9.78 -18.27 -4.18
C GLU A 565 10.69 -18.15 -2.93
N LEU A 566 10.49 -17.11 -2.09
CA LEU A 566 11.15 -17.00 -0.78
C LEU A 566 10.75 -18.16 0.14
N LYS A 567 9.47 -18.52 0.19
CA LYS A 567 8.96 -19.65 0.98
C LYS A 567 9.62 -20.96 0.57
N LYS A 568 9.76 -21.18 -0.73
CA LYS A 568 10.44 -22.36 -1.28
C LYS A 568 11.93 -22.38 -0.92
N GLN A 569 12.61 -21.25 -0.96
CA GLN A 569 14.01 -21.13 -0.55
C GLN A 569 14.15 -21.38 0.96
N ALA A 570 13.26 -20.81 1.78
CA ALA A 570 13.21 -21.04 3.22
C ALA A 570 13.00 -22.53 3.54
N ALA A 571 12.08 -23.21 2.85
CA ALA A 571 11.84 -24.64 3.00
C ALA A 571 13.09 -25.48 2.68
N ALA A 572 13.83 -25.09 1.65
CA ALA A 572 15.08 -25.77 1.30
C ALA A 572 16.20 -25.58 2.35
N LEU A 573 16.22 -24.42 3.04
CA LEU A 573 17.21 -24.09 4.06
C LEU A 573 16.83 -24.65 5.45
N TRP A 574 15.58 -24.55 5.84
CA TRP A 574 15.11 -24.85 7.20
C TRP A 574 14.42 -26.19 7.35
N GLY A 575 14.01 -26.82 6.23
CA GLY A 575 13.20 -28.04 6.19
C GLY A 575 11.70 -27.75 6.26
N GLU A 576 10.95 -28.19 5.26
CA GLU A 576 9.49 -27.96 5.13
C GLU A 576 8.65 -28.79 6.11
N ASN A 577 9.18 -29.90 6.60
CA ASN A 577 8.48 -30.81 7.52
C ASN A 577 8.60 -30.42 9.01
N ASP A 578 9.24 -29.32 9.32
CA ASP A 578 9.24 -28.75 10.67
C ASP A 578 7.86 -28.17 10.97
N SER A 579 7.22 -28.62 12.03
CA SER A 579 5.92 -28.10 12.48
C SER A 579 5.93 -26.59 12.77
N ALA A 580 7.13 -26.01 12.98
CA ALA A 580 7.34 -24.58 13.20
C ALA A 580 7.67 -23.81 11.91
N PHE A 581 7.79 -24.47 10.75
CA PHE A 581 8.23 -23.82 9.51
C PHE A 581 7.38 -22.60 9.13
N LEU A 582 6.06 -22.78 9.05
CA LEU A 582 5.16 -21.67 8.68
C LEU A 582 5.26 -20.50 9.67
N TYR A 583 5.27 -20.80 10.97
CA TYR A 583 5.44 -19.79 11.99
C TYR A 583 6.77 -19.03 11.82
N ARG A 584 7.88 -19.73 11.65
CA ARG A 584 9.21 -19.14 11.43
C ARG A 584 9.24 -18.30 10.14
N PHE A 585 8.61 -18.78 9.07
CA PHE A 585 8.57 -18.07 7.81
C PHE A 585 7.76 -16.77 7.90
N HIS A 586 6.62 -16.82 8.59
CA HIS A 586 5.80 -15.61 8.81
C HIS A 586 6.52 -14.60 9.71
N CYS A 587 7.16 -15.03 10.80
CA CYS A 587 8.04 -14.16 11.58
C CYS A 587 9.11 -13.50 10.71
N PHE A 588 9.81 -14.30 9.88
CA PHE A 588 10.85 -13.77 9.00
C PHE A 588 10.33 -12.65 8.09
N LEU A 589 9.18 -12.85 7.43
CA LEU A 589 8.61 -11.82 6.56
C LEU A 589 8.20 -10.57 7.33
N LEU A 590 7.45 -10.72 8.40
CA LEU A 590 6.87 -9.61 9.18
C LEU A 590 7.92 -8.77 9.92
N GLU A 591 9.03 -9.40 10.34
CA GLU A 591 10.11 -8.74 11.06
C GLU A 591 11.10 -8.03 10.13
N ASN A 592 11.25 -8.48 8.88
CA ASN A 592 12.20 -7.95 7.92
C ASN A 592 11.57 -7.10 6.80
N GLY A 593 10.24 -7.20 6.57
CA GLY A 593 9.51 -6.38 5.60
C GLY A 593 8.97 -5.06 6.19
N PRO A 594 8.42 -4.13 5.34
CA PRO A 594 8.54 -4.10 3.89
C PRO A 594 9.98 -3.91 3.41
N ALA A 595 10.36 -4.65 2.38
CA ALA A 595 11.69 -4.56 1.77
C ALA A 595 11.66 -5.12 0.33
N ASP A 596 12.64 -4.78 -0.48
CA ASP A 596 12.82 -5.42 -1.79
C ASP A 596 13.20 -6.91 -1.63
N PHE A 597 12.77 -7.73 -2.59
CA PHE A 597 12.96 -9.18 -2.53
C PHE A 597 14.43 -9.62 -2.62
N GLY A 598 15.31 -8.79 -3.19
CA GLY A 598 16.74 -9.04 -3.18
C GLY A 598 17.34 -8.90 -1.79
N THR A 599 16.90 -7.91 -1.01
CA THR A 599 17.28 -7.74 0.40
C THR A 599 16.73 -8.88 1.25
N LEU A 600 15.45 -9.24 1.11
CA LEU A 600 14.85 -10.37 1.83
C LEU A 600 15.57 -11.69 1.53
N THR A 601 15.91 -11.93 0.27
CA THR A 601 16.69 -13.13 -0.12
C THR A 601 18.03 -13.17 0.60
N LYS A 602 18.77 -12.06 0.65
CA LYS A 602 20.06 -12.01 1.36
C LYS A 602 19.89 -12.29 2.86
N LEU A 603 18.89 -11.67 3.49
CA LEU A 603 18.58 -11.90 4.91
C LEU A 603 18.21 -13.35 5.17
N LEU A 604 17.44 -14.00 4.30
CA LEU A 604 17.06 -15.41 4.43
C LEU A 604 18.28 -16.35 4.51
N TYR A 605 19.34 -16.07 3.75
CA TYR A 605 20.56 -16.89 3.76
C TYR A 605 21.50 -16.57 4.94
N THR A 606 21.22 -15.53 5.71
CA THR A 606 22.00 -15.17 6.91
C THR A 606 21.23 -15.42 8.21
N ALA A 607 19.92 -15.70 8.14
CA ALA A 607 19.06 -16.08 9.27
C ALA A 607 19.17 -17.59 9.59
#